data_b0b3b63c6732a269ed0debd3786f74fe
#
_entry.id   b0b3b63c6732a269ed0debd3786f74fe
#
_cell.length_a   1.000
_cell.length_b   1.000
_cell.length_c   1.000
_cell.angle_alpha   90.00
_cell.angle_beta   90.00
_cell.angle_gamma   90.00
#
_symmetry.space_group_name_H-M   'P 1'
#
loop_
_entity.id
_entity.type
_entity.pdbx_description
1 polymer ?
#
loop_
_entity_poly.entity_id
_entity_poly.type
_entity_poly.pdbx_seq_one_letter_code
_entity_poly.pdbx_strand_id
1 'polypeptide(L)'
;MIKLRPRLIAVAALVAAAAPLAIAQPTNLSGKDVVDAVCAKCHASGANGAPKIGEKQAWSQRASRGVSSLTANALQGIRKMPSHGGNETLSDMEIKRAVTYMVNRSGGKWREPIDKSAPPAPRTGEVIVKAQCIKCHEAGKGGAPKIGDRDSWIPRLKNGLDATVRSAINGHGGMPARGGMADLTDAEMRSAVIYLFRGPAK
;
A
#
# COMPACT_ATOMS: atom_id res chain seq x y z
N MET A 1 -69.94 9.12 32.02
CA MET A 1 -68.51 9.26 32.33
C MET A 1 -67.74 8.42 31.37
N ILE A 2 -67.17 9.05 30.33
CA ILE A 2 -66.40 8.38 29.27
C ILE A 2 -64.91 8.50 29.63
N LYS A 3 -64.23 7.37 29.94
CA LYS A 3 -62.81 7.34 30.20
C LYS A 3 -62.02 7.24 28.90
N LEU A 4 -61.41 8.36 28.49
CA LEU A 4 -60.41 8.37 27.39
C LEU A 4 -59.13 7.70 27.87
N ARG A 5 -58.68 6.66 27.15
CA ARG A 5 -57.35 6.05 27.35
C ARG A 5 -56.33 6.74 26.37
N PRO A 6 -55.18 7.20 26.82
CA PRO A 6 -54.17 7.74 25.94
C PRO A 6 -53.47 6.62 25.17
N ARG A 7 -53.48 6.69 23.84
CA ARG A 7 -52.67 5.84 22.97
C ARG A 7 -51.23 6.38 22.92
N LEU A 8 -50.30 5.63 23.50
CA LEU A 8 -48.88 5.88 23.32
C LEU A 8 -48.48 5.47 21.91
N ILE A 9 -48.10 6.47 21.08
CA ILE A 9 -47.54 6.25 19.76
C ILE A 9 -46.03 6.10 19.97
N ALA A 10 -45.52 4.86 19.83
CA ALA A 10 -44.07 4.60 19.83
C ALA A 10 -43.51 4.99 18.45
N VAL A 11 -42.73 6.07 18.41
CA VAL A 11 -41.94 6.46 17.24
C VAL A 11 -40.68 5.64 17.24
N ALA A 12 -40.62 4.62 16.40
CA ALA A 12 -39.37 3.87 16.15
C ALA A 12 -38.46 4.72 15.27
N ALA A 13 -37.39 5.24 15.86
CA ALA A 13 -36.34 5.93 15.12
C ALA A 13 -35.48 4.89 14.38
N LEU A 14 -35.61 4.83 13.06
CA LEU A 14 -34.74 4.03 12.21
C LEU A 14 -33.35 4.72 12.13
N VAL A 15 -32.37 4.24 12.87
CA VAL A 15 -30.99 4.67 12.72
C VAL A 15 -30.40 3.91 11.53
N ALA A 16 -30.34 4.56 10.38
CA ALA A 16 -29.62 4.06 9.22
C ALA A 16 -28.12 4.12 9.49
N ALA A 17 -27.50 2.98 9.76
CA ALA A 17 -26.06 2.85 9.87
C ALA A 17 -25.45 3.03 8.46
N ALA A 18 -24.89 4.20 8.17
CA ALA A 18 -24.08 4.41 6.98
C ALA A 18 -22.77 3.63 7.14
N ALA A 19 -22.63 2.52 6.42
CA ALA A 19 -21.37 1.82 6.31
C ALA A 19 -20.34 2.73 5.62
N PRO A 20 -19.11 2.88 6.14
CA PRO A 20 -18.10 3.65 5.47
C PRO A 20 -17.76 2.98 4.12
N LEU A 21 -17.88 3.73 3.03
CA LEU A 21 -17.34 3.34 1.74
C LEU A 21 -15.82 3.21 1.88
N ALA A 22 -15.31 1.99 1.96
CA ALA A 22 -13.89 1.72 1.88
C ALA A 22 -13.43 2.11 0.48
N ILE A 23 -12.81 3.28 0.35
CA ILE A 23 -12.11 3.66 -0.87
C ILE A 23 -10.90 2.74 -0.95
N ALA A 24 -10.95 1.76 -1.86
CA ALA A 24 -9.82 0.91 -2.17
C ALA A 24 -8.67 1.82 -2.62
N GLN A 25 -7.59 1.88 -1.83
CA GLN A 25 -6.38 2.58 -2.24
C GLN A 25 -5.83 1.87 -3.47
N PRO A 26 -5.39 2.60 -4.51
CA PRO A 26 -4.75 1.97 -5.65
C PRO A 26 -3.51 1.23 -5.13
N THR A 27 -3.56 -0.09 -5.19
CA THR A 27 -2.43 -0.94 -4.84
C THR A 27 -1.41 -0.84 -5.97
N ASN A 28 -0.18 -0.43 -5.67
CA ASN A 28 0.91 -0.38 -6.65
C ASN A 28 1.79 -1.64 -6.48
N LEU A 29 1.18 -2.81 -6.68
CA LEU A 29 1.83 -4.10 -6.47
C LEU A 29 2.97 -4.32 -7.48
N SER A 30 4.05 -4.95 -7.01
CA SER A 30 5.10 -5.43 -7.90
C SER A 30 4.62 -6.63 -8.72
N GLY A 31 5.29 -6.88 -9.86
CA GLY A 31 4.96 -8.05 -10.67
C GLY A 31 5.09 -9.37 -9.91
N LYS A 32 6.04 -9.44 -8.96
CA LYS A 32 6.21 -10.60 -8.08
C LYS A 32 5.01 -10.80 -7.17
N ASP A 33 4.55 -9.74 -6.48
CA ASP A 33 3.46 -9.83 -5.52
C ASP A 33 2.15 -10.25 -6.20
N VAL A 34 1.88 -9.71 -7.40
CA VAL A 34 0.72 -10.11 -8.21
C VAL A 34 0.80 -11.57 -8.62
N VAL A 35 1.99 -12.03 -9.05
CA VAL A 35 2.18 -13.42 -9.44
C VAL A 35 1.96 -14.35 -8.26
N ASP A 36 2.54 -14.06 -7.12
CA ASP A 36 2.40 -14.90 -5.92
C ASP A 36 0.94 -14.98 -5.44
N ALA A 37 0.22 -13.86 -5.46
CA ALA A 37 -1.15 -13.81 -4.97
C ALA A 37 -2.17 -14.44 -5.93
N VAL A 38 -1.99 -14.28 -7.24
CA VAL A 38 -3.01 -14.59 -8.25
C VAL A 38 -2.53 -15.61 -9.29
N CYS A 39 -1.47 -15.29 -10.03
CA CYS A 39 -1.11 -16.01 -11.24
C CYS A 39 -0.51 -17.40 -10.96
N ALA A 40 0.21 -17.55 -9.84
CA ALA A 40 0.89 -18.79 -9.45
C ALA A 40 -0.09 -19.96 -9.29
N LYS A 41 -1.35 -19.73 -8.99
CA LYS A 41 -2.38 -20.78 -8.88
C LYS A 41 -2.41 -21.70 -10.10
N CYS A 42 -2.17 -21.16 -11.30
CA CYS A 42 -2.12 -21.92 -12.54
C CYS A 42 -0.70 -22.00 -13.12
N HIS A 43 0.04 -20.89 -13.07
CA HIS A 43 1.33 -20.79 -13.75
C HIS A 43 2.50 -21.40 -12.98
N ALA A 44 2.37 -21.70 -11.68
CA ALA A 44 3.40 -22.41 -10.94
C ALA A 44 3.51 -23.91 -11.35
N SER A 45 2.37 -24.55 -11.56
CA SER A 45 2.30 -25.98 -11.90
C SER A 45 2.05 -26.27 -13.38
N GLY A 46 1.55 -25.27 -14.15
CA GLY A 46 1.08 -25.46 -15.51
C GLY A 46 -0.36 -25.96 -15.59
N ALA A 47 -1.17 -25.75 -14.53
CA ALA A 47 -2.55 -26.19 -14.47
C ALA A 47 -3.37 -25.68 -15.66
N ASN A 48 -4.30 -26.51 -16.15
CA ASN A 48 -5.16 -26.21 -17.30
C ASN A 48 -4.43 -25.86 -18.60
N GLY A 49 -3.16 -26.25 -18.75
CA GLY A 49 -2.32 -25.93 -19.90
C GLY A 49 -1.72 -24.50 -19.85
N ALA A 50 -1.69 -23.89 -18.68
CA ALA A 50 -1.00 -22.62 -18.47
C ALA A 50 0.52 -22.80 -18.69
N PRO A 51 1.21 -21.83 -19.33
CA PRO A 51 2.66 -21.91 -19.45
C PRO A 51 3.29 -21.82 -18.06
N LYS A 52 4.06 -22.83 -17.69
CA LYS A 52 4.68 -22.92 -16.38
C LYS A 52 5.82 -21.92 -16.24
N ILE A 53 5.87 -21.19 -15.12
CA ILE A 53 6.95 -20.27 -14.80
C ILE A 53 8.26 -21.07 -14.69
N GLY A 54 9.33 -20.57 -15.34
CA GLY A 54 10.62 -21.22 -15.42
C GLY A 54 10.82 -22.06 -16.70
N GLU A 55 9.76 -22.43 -17.41
CA GLU A 55 9.87 -23.15 -18.67
C GLU A 55 10.23 -22.22 -19.84
N LYS A 56 11.52 -22.07 -20.08
CA LYS A 56 12.06 -21.15 -21.08
C LYS A 56 11.42 -21.30 -22.47
N GLN A 57 11.24 -22.55 -22.95
CA GLN A 57 10.69 -22.79 -24.26
C GLN A 57 9.24 -22.32 -24.39
N ALA A 58 8.41 -22.62 -23.39
CA ALA A 58 7.02 -22.21 -23.37
C ALA A 58 6.88 -20.68 -23.38
N TRP A 59 7.76 -19.98 -22.68
CA TRP A 59 7.70 -18.52 -22.57
C TRP A 59 8.39 -17.77 -23.72
N SER A 60 9.49 -18.31 -24.30
CA SER A 60 10.21 -17.63 -25.39
C SER A 60 9.33 -17.40 -26.62
N GLN A 61 8.55 -18.41 -27.01
CA GLN A 61 7.60 -18.28 -28.12
C GLN A 61 6.51 -17.23 -27.86
N ARG A 62 6.08 -17.08 -26.62
CA ARG A 62 5.12 -16.05 -26.22
C ARG A 62 5.77 -14.69 -26.17
N ALA A 63 6.94 -14.60 -25.55
CA ALA A 63 7.69 -13.35 -25.40
C ALA A 63 8.06 -12.72 -26.76
N SER A 64 8.25 -13.52 -27.81
CA SER A 64 8.51 -12.99 -29.15
C SER A 64 7.39 -12.07 -29.69
N ARG A 65 6.17 -12.17 -29.14
CA ARG A 65 5.04 -11.30 -29.46
C ARG A 65 5.08 -9.94 -28.73
N GLY A 66 6.01 -9.78 -27.82
CA GLY A 66 6.18 -8.55 -27.03
C GLY A 66 5.25 -8.44 -25.82
N VAL A 67 5.64 -7.57 -24.88
CA VAL A 67 4.93 -7.37 -23.60
C VAL A 67 3.49 -6.91 -23.79
N SER A 68 3.23 -6.03 -24.73
CA SER A 68 1.88 -5.49 -24.98
C SER A 68 0.89 -6.58 -25.38
N SER A 69 1.29 -7.48 -26.29
CA SER A 69 0.44 -8.60 -26.73
C SER A 69 0.15 -9.59 -25.59
N LEU A 70 1.15 -9.92 -24.79
CA LEU A 70 0.97 -10.82 -23.66
C LEU A 70 0.09 -10.19 -22.58
N THR A 71 0.28 -8.89 -22.32
CA THR A 71 -0.55 -8.13 -21.38
C THR A 71 -2.00 -8.09 -21.85
N ALA A 72 -2.26 -7.77 -23.12
CA ALA A 72 -3.62 -7.75 -23.66
C ALA A 72 -4.33 -9.10 -23.49
N ASN A 73 -3.61 -10.22 -23.77
CA ASN A 73 -4.17 -11.56 -23.52
C ASN A 73 -4.49 -11.82 -22.04
N ALA A 74 -3.69 -11.30 -21.13
CA ALA A 74 -3.92 -11.46 -19.69
C ALA A 74 -5.07 -10.59 -19.18
N LEU A 75 -5.23 -9.39 -19.74
CA LEU A 75 -6.34 -8.48 -19.42
C LEU A 75 -7.67 -9.02 -19.94
N GLN A 76 -7.70 -9.51 -21.16
CA GLN A 76 -8.93 -9.99 -21.79
C GLN A 76 -9.27 -11.44 -21.45
N GLY A 77 -8.30 -12.19 -20.94
CA GLY A 77 -8.38 -13.64 -20.83
C GLY A 77 -8.10 -14.33 -22.16
N ILE A 78 -7.60 -15.57 -22.10
CA ILE A 78 -7.32 -16.36 -23.30
C ILE A 78 -7.50 -17.85 -23.02
N ARG A 79 -8.33 -18.54 -23.83
CA ARG A 79 -8.66 -19.96 -23.67
C ARG A 79 -9.24 -20.24 -22.26
N LYS A 80 -8.50 -20.97 -21.40
CA LYS A 80 -8.91 -21.29 -20.03
C LYS A 80 -8.40 -20.26 -19.00
N MET A 81 -7.61 -19.28 -19.42
CA MET A 81 -7.17 -18.20 -18.54
C MET A 81 -8.25 -17.12 -18.48
N PRO A 82 -8.81 -16.83 -17.30
CA PRO A 82 -9.78 -15.75 -17.16
C PRO A 82 -9.11 -14.38 -17.31
N SER A 83 -9.90 -13.34 -17.57
CA SER A 83 -9.44 -11.94 -17.57
C SER A 83 -8.79 -11.62 -16.21
N HIS A 84 -7.75 -10.80 -16.25
CA HIS A 84 -6.97 -10.40 -15.06
C HIS A 84 -6.49 -11.58 -14.19
N GLY A 85 -6.42 -12.81 -14.77
CA GLY A 85 -6.12 -14.02 -14.00
C GLY A 85 -7.21 -14.40 -12.98
N GLY A 86 -8.41 -13.85 -13.13
CA GLY A 86 -9.54 -14.02 -12.23
C GLY A 86 -9.59 -13.02 -11.07
N ASN A 87 -8.83 -11.95 -11.13
CA ASN A 87 -8.89 -10.85 -10.16
C ASN A 87 -9.04 -9.49 -10.86
N GLU A 88 -10.26 -9.07 -11.09
CA GLU A 88 -10.63 -7.83 -11.78
C GLU A 88 -10.25 -6.54 -11.01
N THR A 89 -9.77 -6.65 -9.77
CA THR A 89 -9.32 -5.47 -9.02
C THR A 89 -7.87 -5.05 -9.35
N LEU A 90 -7.14 -5.90 -10.06
CA LEU A 90 -5.80 -5.59 -10.53
C LEU A 90 -5.83 -4.59 -11.67
N SER A 91 -5.01 -3.56 -11.59
CA SER A 91 -4.82 -2.60 -12.67
C SER A 91 -4.08 -3.20 -13.86
N ASP A 92 -4.26 -2.60 -15.05
CA ASP A 92 -3.53 -2.97 -16.26
C ASP A 92 -2.01 -2.96 -16.05
N MET A 93 -1.52 -2.01 -15.25
CA MET A 93 -0.10 -1.89 -14.96
C MET A 93 0.41 -3.05 -14.08
N GLU A 94 -0.36 -3.46 -13.10
CA GLU A 94 -0.04 -4.60 -12.23
C GLU A 94 -0.04 -5.91 -13.04
N ILE A 95 -1.01 -6.10 -13.92
CA ILE A 95 -1.02 -7.23 -14.87
C ILE A 95 0.21 -7.19 -15.78
N LYS A 96 0.58 -6.03 -16.32
CA LYS A 96 1.77 -5.88 -17.17
C LYS A 96 3.06 -6.20 -16.43
N ARG A 97 3.18 -5.80 -15.17
CA ARG A 97 4.31 -6.17 -14.29
C ARG A 97 4.34 -7.66 -14.03
N ALA A 98 3.21 -8.28 -13.73
CA ALA A 98 3.10 -9.72 -13.50
C ALA A 98 3.54 -10.52 -14.75
N VAL A 99 3.08 -10.14 -15.93
CA VAL A 99 3.50 -10.72 -17.21
C VAL A 99 5.01 -10.58 -17.40
N THR A 100 5.55 -9.40 -17.16
CA THR A 100 7.00 -9.12 -17.26
C THR A 100 7.79 -10.01 -16.29
N TYR A 101 7.32 -10.12 -15.04
CA TYR A 101 7.96 -10.98 -14.04
C TYR A 101 7.98 -12.45 -14.47
N MET A 102 6.85 -13.00 -14.91
CA MET A 102 6.78 -14.42 -15.36
C MET A 102 7.71 -14.69 -16.55
N VAL A 103 7.76 -13.78 -17.53
CA VAL A 103 8.69 -13.88 -18.67
C VAL A 103 10.14 -13.87 -18.20
N ASN A 104 10.49 -12.94 -17.31
CA ASN A 104 11.85 -12.80 -16.79
C ASN A 104 12.27 -14.02 -15.97
N ARG A 105 11.37 -14.57 -15.14
CA ARG A 105 11.60 -15.82 -14.41
C ARG A 105 11.79 -17.03 -15.33
N SER A 106 11.37 -16.92 -16.57
CA SER A 106 11.44 -17.96 -17.58
C SER A 106 12.51 -17.70 -18.66
N GLY A 107 13.49 -16.83 -18.35
CA GLY A 107 14.65 -16.57 -19.20
C GLY A 107 14.57 -15.29 -20.05
N GLY A 108 13.51 -14.50 -19.90
CA GLY A 108 13.43 -13.16 -20.49
C GLY A 108 14.28 -12.14 -19.73
N LYS A 109 14.44 -10.96 -20.35
CA LYS A 109 15.22 -9.85 -19.78
C LYS A 109 14.48 -8.52 -20.01
N TRP A 110 13.18 -8.50 -19.77
CA TRP A 110 12.39 -7.30 -19.91
C TRP A 110 12.54 -6.39 -18.69
N ARG A 111 12.54 -5.08 -18.93
CA ARG A 111 12.48 -4.09 -17.84
C ARG A 111 11.07 -4.08 -17.28
N GLU A 112 10.93 -4.17 -15.95
CA GLU A 112 9.63 -4.06 -15.31
C GLU A 112 9.02 -2.67 -15.55
N PRO A 113 7.74 -2.59 -15.99
CA PRO A 113 7.10 -1.32 -16.28
C PRO A 113 6.92 -0.47 -15.04
N ILE A 114 7.25 0.81 -15.16
CA ILE A 114 7.00 1.81 -14.11
C ILE A 114 5.78 2.62 -14.53
N ASP A 115 4.82 2.72 -13.64
CA ASP A 115 3.70 3.64 -13.82
C ASP A 115 4.17 5.06 -13.49
N LYS A 116 4.37 5.86 -14.52
CA LYS A 116 4.80 7.25 -14.38
C LYS A 116 3.69 8.18 -13.86
N SER A 117 2.44 7.74 -13.90
CA SER A 117 1.29 8.46 -13.36
C SER A 117 0.96 8.09 -11.91
N ALA A 118 1.48 6.95 -11.44
CA ALA A 118 1.33 6.55 -10.05
C ALA A 118 2.13 7.48 -9.13
N PRO A 119 1.56 7.88 -7.99
CA PRO A 119 2.35 8.57 -6.99
C PRO A 119 3.61 7.77 -6.64
N PRO A 120 4.74 8.42 -6.36
CA PRO A 120 5.93 7.71 -5.90
C PRO A 120 5.59 6.79 -4.73
N ALA A 121 6.22 5.62 -4.68
CA ALA A 121 6.05 4.72 -3.55
C ALA A 121 6.32 5.47 -2.23
N PRO A 122 5.47 5.28 -1.20
CA PRO A 122 5.64 5.97 0.06
C PRO A 122 7.05 5.73 0.61
N ARG A 123 7.72 6.79 1.01
CA ARG A 123 9.05 6.72 1.64
C ARG A 123 8.94 6.01 3.00
N THR A 124 9.90 5.18 3.32
CA THR A 124 9.96 4.55 4.64
C THR A 124 10.28 5.57 5.73
N GLY A 125 9.85 5.31 6.96
CA GLY A 125 10.17 6.17 8.10
C GLY A 125 11.66 6.39 8.29
N GLU A 126 12.48 5.38 8.02
CA GLU A 126 13.94 5.47 8.06
C GLU A 126 14.49 6.48 7.04
N VAL A 127 14.06 6.37 5.79
CA VAL A 127 14.48 7.28 4.71
C VAL A 127 14.11 8.72 5.05
N ILE A 128 12.89 8.96 5.52
CA ILE A 128 12.41 10.29 5.90
C ILE A 128 13.22 10.86 7.07
N VAL A 129 13.43 10.06 8.11
CA VAL A 129 14.15 10.49 9.31
C VAL A 129 15.60 10.84 8.98
N LYS A 130 16.28 10.00 8.22
CA LYS A 130 17.66 10.27 7.78
C LYS A 130 17.78 11.50 6.87
N ALA A 131 16.77 11.78 6.06
CA ALA A 131 16.81 12.93 5.15
C ALA A 131 16.64 14.27 5.89
N GLN A 132 15.80 14.35 6.93
CA GLN A 132 15.43 15.63 7.54
C GLN A 132 15.37 15.61 9.06
N CYS A 133 14.69 14.65 9.68
CA CYS A 133 14.37 14.69 11.10
C CYS A 133 15.60 14.55 11.99
N ILE A 134 16.64 13.88 11.50
CA ILE A 134 17.94 13.68 12.15
C ILE A 134 18.57 15.03 12.58
N LYS A 135 18.34 16.10 11.87
CA LYS A 135 18.90 17.43 12.16
C LYS A 135 18.59 17.94 13.57
N CYS A 136 17.49 17.48 14.16
CA CYS A 136 17.10 17.82 15.52
C CYS A 136 17.02 16.58 16.41
N HIS A 137 16.50 15.45 15.90
CA HIS A 137 16.20 14.28 16.70
C HIS A 137 17.41 13.35 16.97
N GLU A 138 18.53 13.52 16.30
CA GLU A 138 19.76 12.77 16.60
C GLU A 138 20.39 13.24 17.91
N ALA A 139 20.62 14.55 18.02
CA ALA A 139 21.29 15.15 19.17
C ALA A 139 20.32 15.66 20.26
N GLY A 140 19.01 15.68 19.99
CA GLY A 140 18.02 16.25 20.91
C GLY A 140 17.96 17.77 20.90
N LYS A 141 18.27 18.38 19.76
CA LYS A 141 18.33 19.85 19.61
C LYS A 141 16.98 20.50 19.96
N GLY A 142 17.04 21.53 20.80
CA GLY A 142 15.82 22.27 21.21
C GLY A 142 14.81 21.44 22.00
N GLY A 143 15.26 20.38 22.69
CA GLY A 143 14.39 19.49 23.47
C GLY A 143 13.67 18.43 22.62
N ALA A 144 14.07 18.25 21.34
CA ALA A 144 13.57 17.17 20.50
C ALA A 144 13.89 15.80 21.12
N PRO A 145 12.95 14.87 21.19
CA PRO A 145 13.23 13.52 21.69
C PRO A 145 14.18 12.81 20.72
N LYS A 146 15.24 12.19 21.27
CA LYS A 146 16.24 11.49 20.43
C LYS A 146 15.65 10.23 19.79
N ILE A 147 16.23 9.83 18.67
CA ILE A 147 15.85 8.61 17.95
C ILE A 147 16.09 7.40 18.87
N GLY A 148 15.05 6.57 19.08
CA GLY A 148 15.12 5.37 19.88
C GLY A 148 15.19 5.59 21.40
N ASP A 149 15.22 6.83 21.87
CA ASP A 149 15.20 7.17 23.30
C ASP A 149 13.76 7.04 23.84
N ARG A 150 13.43 5.85 24.33
CA ARG A 150 12.09 5.51 24.80
C ARG A 150 11.62 6.39 25.95
N ASP A 151 12.50 6.78 26.84
CA ASP A 151 12.15 7.58 28.02
C ASP A 151 11.67 8.97 27.63
N SER A 152 12.27 9.56 26.61
CA SER A 152 11.81 10.83 26.02
C SER A 152 10.54 10.67 25.19
N TRP A 153 10.28 9.51 24.58
CA TRP A 153 9.13 9.27 23.70
C TRP A 153 7.88 8.83 24.44
N ILE A 154 7.99 8.00 25.51
CA ILE A 154 6.84 7.46 26.23
C ILE A 154 5.89 8.55 26.72
N PRO A 155 6.36 9.67 27.33
CA PRO A 155 5.44 10.74 27.75
C PRO A 155 4.68 11.39 26.59
N ARG A 156 5.29 11.46 25.41
CA ARG A 156 4.68 12.05 24.19
C ARG A 156 3.62 11.13 23.56
N LEU A 157 3.81 9.83 23.72
CA LEU A 157 2.87 8.81 23.26
C LEU A 157 1.73 8.53 24.23
N LYS A 158 1.68 9.21 25.40
CA LYS A 158 0.64 9.03 26.41
C LYS A 158 -0.78 9.18 25.85
N ASN A 159 -0.98 10.08 24.89
CA ASN A 159 -2.26 10.30 24.22
C ASN A 159 -2.43 9.45 22.95
N GLY A 160 -1.59 8.44 22.77
CA GLY A 160 -1.59 7.53 21.63
C GLY A 160 -0.78 8.03 20.42
N LEU A 161 -0.47 7.07 19.54
CA LEU A 161 0.32 7.32 18.33
C LEU A 161 -0.34 8.36 17.41
N ASP A 162 -1.66 8.28 17.23
CA ASP A 162 -2.38 9.18 16.33
C ASP A 162 -2.31 10.64 16.77
N ALA A 163 -2.38 10.89 18.08
CA ALA A 163 -2.22 12.25 18.62
C ALA A 163 -0.81 12.79 18.39
N THR A 164 0.20 11.93 18.59
CA THR A 164 1.60 12.27 18.34
C THR A 164 1.87 12.55 16.87
N VAL A 165 1.31 11.74 15.97
CA VAL A 165 1.41 11.97 14.52
C VAL A 165 0.73 13.28 14.11
N ARG A 166 -0.48 13.55 14.58
CA ARG A 166 -1.16 14.84 14.32
C ARG A 166 -0.34 16.03 14.80
N SER A 167 0.27 15.92 15.98
CA SER A 167 1.15 16.96 16.51
C SER A 167 2.35 17.21 15.59
N ALA A 168 2.95 16.17 15.05
CA ALA A 168 4.06 16.28 14.10
C ALA A 168 3.62 16.82 12.72
N ILE A 169 2.42 16.47 12.26
CA ILE A 169 1.83 17.03 11.03
C ILE A 169 1.63 18.54 11.16
N ASN A 170 1.07 18.98 12.26
CA ASN A 170 0.75 20.40 12.49
C ASN A 170 1.95 21.22 12.93
N GLY A 171 2.99 20.59 13.45
CA GLY A 171 4.10 21.25 14.12
C GLY A 171 3.73 21.66 15.56
N HIS A 172 4.75 21.81 16.40
CA HIS A 172 4.58 22.26 17.79
C HIS A 172 5.90 22.77 18.38
N GLY A 173 5.84 23.74 19.27
CA GLY A 173 7.04 24.31 19.87
C GLY A 173 8.06 24.76 18.82
N GLY A 174 9.27 24.22 18.87
CA GLY A 174 10.31 24.47 17.87
C GLY A 174 10.30 23.53 16.66
N MET A 175 9.36 22.58 16.61
CA MET A 175 9.22 21.64 15.49
C MET A 175 8.29 22.22 14.42
N PRO A 176 8.76 22.48 13.19
CA PRO A 176 7.90 22.93 12.10
C PRO A 176 6.92 21.82 11.66
N ALA A 177 5.80 22.23 11.06
CA ALA A 177 4.85 21.31 10.47
C ALA A 177 5.55 20.31 9.54
N ARG A 178 5.24 19.03 9.67
CA ARG A 178 5.85 17.91 8.93
C ARG A 178 7.39 17.90 8.97
N GLY A 179 7.99 18.44 10.05
CA GLY A 179 9.44 18.56 10.17
C GLY A 179 10.06 19.47 9.09
N GLY A 180 9.28 20.34 8.47
CA GLY A 180 9.69 21.20 7.36
C GLY A 180 9.65 20.54 5.98
N MET A 181 9.11 19.32 5.85
CA MET A 181 8.92 18.62 4.57
C MET A 181 7.43 18.66 4.16
N ALA A 182 7.02 19.74 3.50
CA ALA A 182 5.63 19.95 3.13
C ALA A 182 5.02 18.87 2.21
N ASP A 183 5.87 18.12 1.50
CA ASP A 183 5.52 17.05 0.57
C ASP A 183 5.26 15.69 1.25
N LEU A 184 5.50 15.56 2.57
CA LEU A 184 5.20 14.33 3.29
C LEU A 184 3.69 14.09 3.38
N THR A 185 3.26 12.88 3.04
CA THR A 185 1.91 12.43 3.32
C THR A 185 1.73 12.12 4.82
N ASP A 186 0.49 12.03 5.29
CA ASP A 186 0.19 11.66 6.68
C ASP A 186 0.68 10.25 7.02
N ALA A 187 0.59 9.33 6.05
CA ALA A 187 1.10 7.96 6.20
C ALA A 187 2.63 7.92 6.32
N GLU A 188 3.34 8.73 5.54
CA GLU A 188 4.79 8.88 5.64
C GLU A 188 5.20 9.52 6.97
N MET A 189 4.46 10.54 7.42
CA MET A 189 4.69 11.15 8.72
C MET A 189 4.50 10.15 9.86
N ARG A 190 3.46 9.29 9.78
CA ARG A 190 3.24 8.21 10.72
C ARG A 190 4.42 7.23 10.73
N SER A 191 4.92 6.83 9.56
CA SER A 191 6.08 5.95 9.44
C SER A 191 7.34 6.56 10.06
N ALA A 192 7.55 7.86 9.86
CA ALA A 192 8.67 8.59 10.45
C ALA A 192 8.58 8.65 12.00
N VAL A 193 7.41 8.95 12.55
CA VAL A 193 7.18 8.96 14.02
C VAL A 193 7.43 7.58 14.62
N ILE A 194 6.97 6.51 13.97
CA ILE A 194 7.22 5.12 14.42
C ILE A 194 8.71 4.81 14.42
N TYR A 195 9.45 5.20 13.37
CA TYR A 195 10.89 4.99 13.31
C TYR A 195 11.63 5.81 14.38
N LEU A 196 11.26 7.06 14.61
CA LEU A 196 11.84 7.90 15.66
C LEU A 196 11.70 7.26 17.05
N PHE A 197 10.54 6.65 17.33
CA PHE A 197 10.29 5.94 18.60
C PHE A 197 11.06 4.63 18.71
N ARG A 198 11.09 3.82 17.64
CA ARG A 198 11.71 2.48 17.67
C ARG A 198 13.22 2.54 17.53
N GLY A 199 13.74 3.54 16.83
CA GLY A 199 15.12 3.57 16.37
C GLY A 199 15.39 2.59 15.22
N PRO A 200 16.63 2.51 14.75
CA PRO A 200 17.06 1.52 13.76
C PRO A 200 16.84 0.09 14.28
N ALA A 201 16.51 -0.82 13.37
CA ALA A 201 16.46 -2.24 13.71
C ALA A 201 17.86 -2.70 14.16
N LYS A 202 17.90 -3.42 15.29
CA LYS A 202 19.13 -4.04 15.80
C LYS A 202 19.43 -5.32 15.05
#